data_4b5f6431f535d43acf93b1b57abc0f78
#
_entry.id   4b5f6431f535d43acf93b1b57abc0f78
#
_cell.length_a   1.000
_cell.length_b   1.000
_cell.length_c   1.000
_cell.angle_alpha   90.00
_cell.angle_beta   90.00
_cell.angle_gamma   90.00
#
_symmetry.space_group_name_H-M   'P 1'
#
loop_
_entity.id
_entity.type
_entity.pdbx_description
1 polymer ?
#
loop_
_entity_poly.entity_id
_entity_poly.type
_entity_poly.pdbx_seq_one_letter_code
_entity_poly.pdbx_strand_id
1 'polypeptide(L)' 'MAGHSINRIRVALAEQNKTNRWLAEHVGKSEITVSRWVQNKEQPSLEQLLQVAKVLSVSPKDLINDINE' A
#
# COMPACT_ATOMS: atom_id res chain seq x y z
N MET A 1 13.65 0.56 -17.68
CA MET A 1 12.82 1.24 -16.72
C MET A 1 12.61 0.38 -15.49
N ALA A 2 12.86 0.96 -14.40
CA ALA A 2 12.64 0.23 -13.17
C ALA A 2 11.21 -0.28 -13.14
N GLY A 3 10.99 -1.37 -12.50
CA GLY A 3 9.75 -2.08 -12.52
C GLY A 3 8.50 -1.24 -12.42
N HIS A 4 7.39 -1.87 -12.63
CA HIS A 4 6.11 -1.22 -12.52
C HIS A 4 5.74 -1.00 -11.07
N SER A 5 4.97 0.04 -10.81
CA SER A 5 4.32 0.21 -9.52
C SER A 5 3.13 -0.74 -9.50
N ILE A 6 3.27 -1.81 -8.75
CA ILE A 6 2.22 -2.82 -8.69
C ILE A 6 1.09 -2.38 -7.77
N ASN A 7 1.44 -1.78 -6.64
CA ASN A 7 0.41 -1.29 -5.74
C ASN A 7 0.35 0.23 -5.76
N ARG A 8 -0.79 0.75 -5.33
CA ARG A 8 -1.06 2.17 -5.26
C ARG A 8 -1.23 2.66 -3.83
N ILE A 9 -0.54 2.02 -2.89
CA ILE A 9 -0.67 2.39 -1.49
C ILE A 9 -0.24 3.84 -1.28
N ARG A 10 0.84 4.26 -1.96
CA ARG A 10 1.30 5.64 -1.85
C ARG A 10 0.20 6.63 -2.22
N VAL A 11 -0.50 6.38 -3.31
CA VAL A 11 -1.56 7.27 -3.78
C VAL A 11 -2.68 7.33 -2.76
N ALA A 12 -3.08 6.17 -2.23
CA ALA A 12 -4.16 6.13 -1.26
C ALA A 12 -3.80 6.88 0.01
N LEU A 13 -2.56 6.72 0.48
CA LEU A 13 -2.11 7.45 1.66
C LEU A 13 -2.11 8.94 1.41
N ALA A 14 -1.60 9.36 0.24
CA ALA A 14 -1.54 10.77 -0.10
C ALA A 14 -2.93 11.39 -0.18
N GLU A 15 -3.87 10.68 -0.77
CA GLU A 15 -5.23 11.17 -0.90
C GLU A 15 -5.90 11.38 0.44
N GLN A 16 -5.50 10.60 1.45
CA GLN A 16 -6.09 10.71 2.78
C GLN A 16 -5.20 11.45 3.77
N ASN A 17 -4.08 12.00 3.29
CA ASN A 17 -3.12 12.70 4.13
C ASN A 17 -2.61 11.84 5.28
N LYS A 18 -2.35 10.56 4.99
CA LYS A 18 -1.81 9.62 5.97
C LYS A 18 -0.36 9.34 5.67
N THR A 19 0.38 8.94 6.71
CA THR A 19 1.81 8.66 6.59
C THR A 19 2.06 7.16 6.60
N ASN A 20 3.25 6.76 6.18
CA ASN A 20 3.68 5.37 6.30
C ASN A 20 3.61 4.91 7.75
N ARG A 21 4.00 5.79 8.67
CA ARG A 21 3.97 5.45 10.09
C ARG A 21 2.56 5.19 10.57
N TRP A 22 1.62 6.03 10.14
CA TRP A 22 0.21 5.84 10.50
C TRP A 22 -0.27 4.47 10.04
N LEU A 23 0.05 4.13 8.79
CA LEU A 23 -0.39 2.85 8.25
C LEU A 23 0.27 1.69 9.00
N ALA A 24 1.57 1.81 9.27
CA ALA A 24 2.29 0.76 9.99
C ALA A 24 1.65 0.47 11.34
N GLU A 25 1.28 1.53 12.05
CA GLU A 25 0.64 1.37 13.35
C GLU A 25 -0.72 0.69 13.25
N HIS A 26 -1.44 0.96 12.18
CA HIS A 26 -2.79 0.43 12.03
C HIS A 26 -2.83 -0.99 11.47
N VAL A 27 -1.78 -1.42 10.78
CA VAL A 27 -1.73 -2.79 10.28
C VAL A 27 -0.78 -3.67 11.08
N GLY A 28 -0.17 -3.14 12.14
CA GLY A 28 0.69 -3.91 13.02
C GLY A 28 1.98 -4.36 12.38
N LYS A 29 2.55 -3.52 11.52
CA LYS A 29 3.83 -3.79 10.86
C LYS A 29 4.81 -2.69 11.16
N SER A 30 6.10 -2.95 10.91
CA SER A 30 7.10 -1.90 11.09
C SER A 30 6.97 -0.87 10.00
N GLU A 31 7.42 0.34 10.29
CA GLU A 31 7.40 1.41 9.31
C GLU A 31 8.29 1.07 8.11
N ILE A 32 9.40 0.34 8.37
CA ILE A 32 10.29 -0.08 7.29
C ILE A 32 9.56 -0.99 6.31
N THR A 33 8.79 -1.95 6.82
CA THR A 33 8.03 -2.86 5.97
C THR A 33 7.02 -2.09 5.12
N VAL A 34 6.28 -1.18 5.75
CA VAL A 34 5.28 -0.39 5.03
C VAL A 34 5.96 0.52 4.00
N SER A 35 7.11 1.09 4.35
CA SER A 35 7.85 1.92 3.41
C SER A 35 8.23 1.14 2.15
N ARG A 36 8.62 -0.13 2.30
CA ARG A 36 8.96 -0.95 1.15
C ARG A 36 7.74 -1.23 0.28
N TRP A 37 6.57 -1.43 0.90
CA TRP A 37 5.33 -1.58 0.14
C TRP A 37 5.04 -0.32 -0.66
N VAL A 38 5.14 0.83 -0.01
CA VAL A 38 4.82 2.12 -0.63
C VAL A 38 5.74 2.40 -1.79
N GLN A 39 7.01 2.00 -1.68
CA GLN A 39 7.99 2.17 -2.74
C GLN A 39 7.94 1.07 -3.79
N ASN A 40 7.08 0.10 -3.62
CA ASN A 40 6.94 -1.06 -4.51
C ASN A 40 8.23 -1.89 -4.59
N LYS A 41 9.05 -1.83 -3.56
CA LYS A 41 10.22 -2.70 -3.45
C LYS A 41 9.82 -4.09 -2.99
N GLU A 42 8.77 -4.18 -2.19
CA GLU A 42 8.17 -5.43 -1.76
C GLU A 42 6.68 -5.25 -1.81
N GLN A 43 5.98 -6.33 -2.01
CA GLN A 43 4.52 -6.27 -2.03
C GLN A 43 3.96 -6.89 -0.76
N PRO A 44 2.88 -6.33 -0.23
CA PRO A 44 2.18 -6.99 0.88
C PRO A 44 1.59 -8.31 0.40
N SER A 45 1.44 -9.26 1.31
CA SER A 45 0.70 -10.47 0.99
C SER A 45 -0.75 -10.08 0.70
N LEU A 46 -1.50 -11.02 0.12
CA LEU A 46 -2.90 -10.75 -0.15
C LEU A 46 -3.65 -10.38 1.12
N GLU A 47 -3.40 -11.11 2.21
CA GLU A 47 -4.04 -10.80 3.48
C GLU A 47 -3.66 -9.39 3.96
N GLN A 48 -2.39 -9.04 3.82
CA GLN A 48 -1.92 -7.73 4.24
C GLN A 48 -2.54 -6.64 3.38
N LEU A 49 -2.68 -6.89 2.08
CA LEU A 49 -3.29 -5.92 1.19
C LEU A 49 -4.75 -5.68 1.57
N LEU A 50 -5.48 -6.75 1.88
CA LEU A 50 -6.87 -6.61 2.31
C LEU A 50 -6.96 -5.82 3.62
N GLN A 51 -6.00 -6.02 4.51
CA GLN A 51 -5.97 -5.28 5.77
C GLN A 51 -5.70 -3.80 5.53
N VAL A 52 -4.78 -3.48 4.63
CA VAL A 52 -4.49 -2.10 4.26
C VAL A 52 -5.75 -1.44 3.69
N ALA A 53 -6.44 -2.15 2.81
CA ALA A 53 -7.67 -1.62 2.21
C ALA A 53 -8.71 -1.33 3.27
N LYS A 54 -8.85 -2.23 4.25
CA LYS A 54 -9.82 -2.05 5.32
C LYS A 54 -9.48 -0.84 6.17
N VAL A 55 -8.21 -0.70 6.53
CA VAL A 55 -7.76 0.41 7.37
C VAL A 55 -7.93 1.74 6.66
N LEU A 56 -7.72 1.78 5.35
CA LEU A 56 -7.88 2.99 4.55
C LEU A 56 -9.30 3.19 4.05
N SER A 57 -10.19 2.25 4.33
CA SER A 57 -11.59 2.31 3.90
C SER A 57 -11.73 2.44 2.38
N VAL A 58 -10.90 1.69 1.66
CA VAL A 58 -10.97 1.65 0.21
C VAL A 58 -11.16 0.21 -0.23
N SER A 59 -11.58 0.03 -1.48
CA SER A 59 -11.66 -1.29 -2.05
C SER A 59 -10.26 -1.82 -2.34
N PRO A 60 -10.00 -3.12 -2.13
CA PRO A 60 -8.68 -3.67 -2.46
C PRO A 60 -8.25 -3.39 -3.89
N LYS A 61 -9.18 -3.37 -4.83
CA LYS A 61 -8.84 -3.08 -6.23
C LYS A 61 -8.27 -1.68 -6.39
N ASP A 62 -8.62 -0.76 -5.50
CA ASP A 62 -8.12 0.60 -5.57
C ASP A 62 -6.65 0.69 -5.17
N LEU A 63 -6.10 -0.38 -4.62
CA LEU A 63 -4.71 -0.42 -4.21
C LEU A 63 -3.81 -1.14 -5.21
N ILE A 64 -4.37 -1.55 -6.34
CA ILE A 64 -3.64 -2.31 -7.33
C ILE A 64 -3.63 -1.53 -8.63
N ASN A 65 -2.45 -1.37 -9.20
CA ASN A 65 -2.32 -0.70 -10.49
C ASN A 65 -2.74 -1.63 -11.60
N ASP A 66 -3.32 -1.04 -12.62
CA ASP A 66 -3.58 -1.75 -13.87
C ASP A 66 -2.29 -1.71 -14.66
N ILE A 67 -1.62 -2.85 -14.73
CA ILE A 67 -0.35 -2.95 -15.46
C ILE A 67 -0.55 -3.58 -16.82
N ASN A 68 -1.77 -3.73 -17.22
CA ASN A 68 -2.11 -4.44 -18.44
C ASN A 68 -2.21 -3.45 -19.59
N GLU A 69 -1.10 -2.97 -19.97
CA GLU A 69 -1.00 -1.95 -21.00
C GLU A 69 -0.54 -2.52 -22.31
#